data_c96e3c3cb7aa8d5ef77a0a4e58165d5d
#
_entry.id   c96e3c3cb7aa8d5ef77a0a4e58165d5d
#
_cell.length_a   1.000
_cell.length_b   1.000
_cell.length_c   1.000
_cell.angle_alpha   90.00
_cell.angle_beta   90.00
_cell.angle_gamma   90.00
#
_symmetry.space_group_name_H-M   'P 1'
#
loop_
_entity.id
_entity.type
_entity.pdbx_description
1 polymer ?
#
loop_
_entity_poly.entity_id
_entity_poly.type
_entity_poly.pdbx_seq_one_letter_code
_entity_poly.pdbx_strand_id
1 'polypeptide(L)'
;LNNTIEDMQLLVDTLLAIARNTTNTLTAEPTMLSECLENLVQDLDSVSDNKGMRINFQKDLDEQRRKLYPSMTKMVFGNILRNALNYSQGTEIDVILQKNTVLIADNGVGIPLPNNSKVQELSGQQLQLEIKGHGIGLQLVQKLCKQLGWRVELFDRQYYLNTHQDVDLAMTTGLIVVVYLK
;
A
#
# COMPACT_ATOMS: atom_id res chain seq x y z
N LEU A 1 -14.30 -18.74 -2.48
CA LEU A 1 -13.68 -19.33 -3.70
C LEU A 1 -13.04 -18.28 -4.60
N ASN A 2 -13.65 -17.10 -4.83
CA ASN A 2 -13.05 -16.06 -5.68
C ASN A 2 -11.76 -15.48 -5.09
N ASN A 3 -11.70 -15.23 -3.77
CA ASN A 3 -10.50 -14.68 -3.13
C ASN A 3 -9.28 -15.60 -3.28
N THR A 4 -9.46 -16.91 -3.29
CA THR A 4 -8.36 -17.88 -3.43
C THR A 4 -7.74 -17.83 -4.83
N ILE A 5 -8.52 -17.57 -5.87
CA ILE A 5 -8.03 -17.46 -7.26
C ILE A 5 -7.29 -16.13 -7.45
N GLU A 6 -7.83 -15.04 -6.90
CA GLU A 6 -7.18 -13.73 -6.92
C GLU A 6 -5.84 -13.76 -6.14
N ASP A 7 -5.81 -14.43 -4.98
CA ASP A 7 -4.59 -14.64 -4.19
C ASP A 7 -3.55 -15.50 -4.95
N MET A 8 -3.99 -16.53 -5.68
CA MET A 8 -3.10 -17.35 -6.52
C MET A 8 -2.58 -16.56 -7.72
N GLN A 9 -3.41 -15.76 -8.38
CA GLN A 9 -2.97 -14.88 -9.46
C GLN A 9 -1.94 -13.87 -8.97
N LEU A 10 -2.20 -13.24 -7.83
CA LEU A 10 -1.25 -12.32 -7.20
C LEU A 10 0.09 -13.00 -6.87
N LEU A 11 0.05 -14.25 -6.38
CA LEU A 11 1.25 -15.06 -6.13
C LEU A 11 2.04 -15.32 -7.42
N VAL A 12 1.37 -15.74 -8.48
CA VAL A 12 1.99 -16.04 -9.77
C VAL A 12 2.59 -14.78 -10.37
N ASP A 13 1.86 -13.67 -10.39
CA ASP A 13 2.35 -12.37 -10.89
C ASP A 13 3.55 -11.87 -10.08
N THR A 14 3.52 -12.10 -8.78
CA THR A 14 4.63 -11.80 -7.87
C THR A 14 5.86 -12.63 -8.16
N LEU A 15 5.71 -13.95 -8.29
CA LEU A 15 6.81 -14.85 -8.62
C LEU A 15 7.41 -14.55 -9.99
N LEU A 16 6.57 -14.26 -10.97
CA LEU A 16 7.00 -13.86 -12.32
C LEU A 16 7.74 -12.51 -12.30
N ALA A 17 7.27 -11.55 -11.50
CA ALA A 17 7.95 -10.27 -11.37
C ALA A 17 9.29 -10.40 -10.64
N ILE A 18 9.38 -11.21 -9.58
CA ILE A 18 10.65 -11.52 -8.91
C ILE A 18 11.59 -12.26 -9.88
N ALA A 19 11.11 -13.23 -10.62
CA ALA A 19 11.90 -13.98 -11.60
C ALA A 19 12.39 -13.09 -12.76
N ARG A 20 11.54 -12.19 -13.26
CA ARG A 20 11.94 -11.20 -14.28
C ARG A 20 12.94 -10.18 -13.75
N ASN A 21 12.87 -9.82 -12.47
CA ASN A 21 13.80 -8.91 -11.82
C ASN A 21 15.20 -9.50 -11.63
N THR A 22 15.33 -10.82 -11.59
CA THR A 22 16.64 -11.50 -11.55
C THR A 22 17.30 -11.62 -12.93
N THR A 23 16.53 -11.42 -14.01
CA THR A 23 17.01 -11.61 -15.39
C THR A 23 17.06 -10.31 -16.24
N ASN A 24 16.32 -9.27 -15.84
CA ASN A 24 16.34 -7.98 -16.50
C ASN A 24 16.90 -6.91 -15.57
N THR A 25 17.89 -6.16 -16.03
CA THR A 25 18.38 -4.93 -15.41
C THR A 25 17.23 -3.94 -15.30
N LEU A 26 16.56 -3.91 -14.14
CA LEU A 26 15.63 -2.84 -13.84
C LEU A 26 16.38 -1.53 -13.82
N THR A 27 16.09 -0.67 -14.77
CA THR A 27 16.63 0.69 -14.81
C THR A 27 15.72 1.59 -13.98
N ALA A 28 16.33 2.30 -13.04
CA ALA A 28 15.65 3.37 -12.35
C ALA A 28 15.50 4.56 -13.31
N GLU A 29 14.29 5.05 -13.46
CA GLU A 29 13.95 6.15 -14.36
C GLU A 29 13.51 7.39 -13.58
N PRO A 30 13.85 8.61 -14.08
CA PRO A 30 13.31 9.84 -13.51
C PRO A 30 11.78 9.90 -13.69
N THR A 31 11.05 9.61 -12.64
CA THR A 31 9.59 9.43 -12.66
C THR A 31 8.94 10.36 -11.63
N MET A 32 7.76 10.88 -11.94
CA MET A 32 6.88 11.50 -10.95
C MET A 32 6.09 10.39 -10.25
N LEU A 33 6.20 10.32 -8.93
CA LEU A 33 5.47 9.31 -8.17
C LEU A 33 3.96 9.55 -8.23
N SER A 34 3.53 10.82 -8.28
CA SER A 34 2.14 11.18 -8.48
C SER A 34 1.55 10.59 -9.76
N GLU A 35 2.29 10.66 -10.88
CA GLU A 35 1.85 10.07 -12.15
C GLU A 35 1.67 8.54 -12.02
N CYS A 36 2.58 7.87 -11.32
CA CYS A 36 2.45 6.44 -11.06
C CYS A 36 1.22 6.10 -10.20
N LEU A 37 0.96 6.90 -9.18
CA LEU A 37 -0.17 6.70 -8.26
C LEU A 37 -1.50 7.05 -8.94
N GLU A 38 -1.58 8.16 -9.69
CA GLU A 38 -2.76 8.55 -10.45
C GLU A 38 -3.17 7.45 -11.45
N ASN A 39 -2.20 6.95 -12.24
CA ASN A 39 -2.46 5.85 -13.17
C ASN A 39 -2.92 4.59 -12.46
N LEU A 40 -2.34 4.27 -11.30
CA LEU A 40 -2.73 3.11 -10.52
C LEU A 40 -4.15 3.25 -9.95
N VAL A 41 -4.53 4.43 -9.46
CA VAL A 41 -5.89 4.73 -9.00
C VAL A 41 -6.89 4.55 -10.15
N GLN A 42 -6.59 5.12 -11.33
CA GLN A 42 -7.43 4.96 -12.52
C GLN A 42 -7.57 3.50 -12.94
N ASP A 43 -6.49 2.71 -12.92
CA ASP A 43 -6.54 1.26 -13.21
C ASP A 43 -7.47 0.50 -12.23
N LEU A 44 -7.68 1.01 -11.03
CA LEU A 44 -8.50 0.40 -10.00
C LEU A 44 -9.92 0.98 -9.88
N ASP A 45 -10.26 2.04 -10.61
CA ASP A 45 -11.57 2.71 -10.55
C ASP A 45 -12.74 1.73 -10.76
N SER A 46 -12.67 0.90 -11.79
CA SER A 46 -13.73 -0.09 -12.07
C SER A 46 -13.88 -1.13 -10.97
N VAL A 47 -12.79 -1.48 -10.29
CA VAL A 47 -12.80 -2.44 -9.18
C VAL A 47 -13.38 -1.78 -7.93
N SER A 48 -13.01 -0.53 -7.66
CA SER A 48 -13.51 0.24 -6.53
C SER A 48 -15.01 0.51 -6.67
N ASP A 49 -15.48 0.92 -7.84
CA ASP A 49 -16.90 1.14 -8.13
C ASP A 49 -17.74 -0.12 -7.94
N ASN A 50 -17.26 -1.27 -8.44
CA ASN A 50 -17.95 -2.56 -8.27
C ASN A 50 -18.06 -2.99 -6.79
N LYS A 51 -17.17 -2.48 -5.93
CA LYS A 51 -17.17 -2.73 -4.48
C LYS A 51 -17.91 -1.63 -3.69
N GLY A 52 -18.41 -0.58 -4.35
CA GLY A 52 -19.03 0.56 -3.71
C GLY A 52 -18.03 1.38 -2.86
N MET A 53 -16.77 1.34 -3.23
CA MET A 53 -15.70 2.09 -2.57
C MET A 53 -15.23 3.25 -3.46
N ARG A 54 -14.72 4.30 -2.83
CA ARG A 54 -14.10 5.44 -3.50
C ARG A 54 -12.62 5.53 -3.16
N ILE A 55 -11.77 5.80 -4.15
CA ILE A 55 -10.36 6.11 -3.93
C ILE A 55 -10.15 7.60 -4.15
N ASN A 56 -9.74 8.30 -3.10
CA ASN A 56 -9.42 9.73 -3.15
C ASN A 56 -7.89 9.87 -3.25
N PHE A 57 -7.42 10.63 -4.23
CA PHE A 57 -5.98 10.89 -4.37
C PHE A 57 -5.67 12.37 -4.10
N GLN A 58 -4.70 12.60 -3.22
CA GLN A 58 -4.18 13.93 -2.89
C GLN A 58 -2.66 13.93 -3.02
N LYS A 59 -2.11 15.00 -3.58
CA LYS A 59 -0.66 15.16 -3.75
C LYS A 59 -0.17 16.51 -3.29
N ASP A 60 1.06 16.54 -2.83
CA ASP A 60 1.80 17.76 -2.58
C ASP A 60 2.12 18.47 -3.91
N LEU A 61 2.04 19.80 -3.93
CA LEU A 61 2.26 20.61 -5.12
C LEU A 61 3.73 20.69 -5.53
N ASP A 62 4.65 20.48 -4.59
CA ASP A 62 6.09 20.61 -4.79
C ASP A 62 6.82 19.28 -5.08
N GLU A 63 6.12 18.32 -5.67
CA GLU A 63 6.72 17.04 -6.02
C GLU A 63 7.82 17.19 -7.06
N GLN A 64 8.96 16.51 -6.82
CA GLN A 64 10.08 16.45 -7.76
C GLN A 64 10.20 15.04 -8.38
N ARG A 65 10.76 14.98 -9.62
CA ARG A 65 11.10 13.70 -10.24
C ARG A 65 12.13 12.94 -9.42
N ARG A 66 11.89 11.66 -9.23
CA ARG A 66 12.76 10.74 -8.48
C ARG A 66 13.22 9.61 -9.39
N LYS A 67 14.39 9.07 -9.11
CA LYS A 67 14.81 7.81 -9.73
C LYS A 67 14.04 6.65 -9.09
N LEU A 68 13.01 6.19 -9.76
CA LEU A 68 12.15 5.11 -9.32
C LEU A 68 12.28 3.91 -10.26
N TYR A 69 11.87 2.77 -9.76
CA TYR A 69 11.65 1.56 -10.55
C TYR A 69 10.14 1.42 -10.79
N PRO A 70 9.59 1.88 -11.93
CA PRO A 70 8.14 2.03 -12.11
C PRO A 70 7.36 0.75 -11.84
N SER A 71 7.85 -0.39 -12.32
CA SER A 71 7.21 -1.69 -12.12
C SER A 71 7.15 -2.08 -10.64
N MET A 72 8.25 -1.93 -9.89
CA MET A 72 8.29 -2.25 -8.46
C MET A 72 7.43 -1.28 -7.66
N THR A 73 7.46 0.01 -8.00
CA THR A 73 6.62 1.05 -7.42
C THR A 73 5.13 0.71 -7.57
N LYS A 74 4.72 0.38 -8.80
CA LYS A 74 3.34 -0.05 -9.11
C LYS A 74 2.96 -1.32 -8.33
N MET A 75 3.88 -2.26 -8.14
CA MET A 75 3.64 -3.47 -7.37
C MET A 75 3.45 -3.17 -5.87
N VAL A 76 4.27 -2.31 -5.28
CA VAL A 76 4.14 -1.92 -3.86
C VAL A 76 2.76 -1.29 -3.61
N PHE A 77 2.47 -0.20 -4.29
CA PHE A 77 1.22 0.54 -4.04
C PHE A 77 -0.02 -0.20 -4.52
N GLY A 78 0.09 -0.94 -5.63
CA GLY A 78 -1.00 -1.79 -6.12
C GLY A 78 -1.39 -2.90 -5.15
N ASN A 79 -0.43 -3.52 -4.46
CA ASN A 79 -0.75 -4.51 -3.42
C ASN A 79 -1.42 -3.88 -2.20
N ILE A 80 -0.95 -2.71 -1.76
CA ILE A 80 -1.57 -2.02 -0.62
C ILE A 80 -3.02 -1.63 -0.96
N LEU A 81 -3.26 -1.03 -2.13
CA LEU A 81 -4.60 -0.62 -2.57
C LEU A 81 -5.55 -1.80 -2.75
N ARG A 82 -5.10 -2.89 -3.39
CA ARG A 82 -5.92 -4.11 -3.52
C ARG A 82 -6.25 -4.72 -2.16
N ASN A 83 -5.31 -4.70 -1.20
CA ASN A 83 -5.60 -5.16 0.16
C ASN A 83 -6.69 -4.30 0.80
N ALA A 84 -6.61 -2.98 0.69
CA ALA A 84 -7.66 -2.09 1.19
C ALA A 84 -9.01 -2.38 0.52
N LEU A 85 -9.05 -2.47 -0.82
CA LEU A 85 -10.26 -2.79 -1.57
C LEU A 85 -10.88 -4.16 -1.22
N ASN A 86 -10.05 -5.16 -0.91
CA ASN A 86 -10.55 -6.52 -0.68
C ASN A 86 -10.92 -6.79 0.78
N TYR A 87 -10.29 -6.11 1.74
CA TYR A 87 -10.35 -6.54 3.13
C TYR A 87 -10.82 -5.48 4.11
N SER A 88 -10.80 -4.19 3.75
CA SER A 88 -11.16 -3.13 4.70
C SER A 88 -12.61 -3.16 5.16
N GLN A 89 -13.53 -3.60 4.30
CA GLN A 89 -15.00 -3.47 4.48
C GLN A 89 -15.43 -2.00 4.67
N GLY A 90 -14.61 -1.07 4.22
CA GLY A 90 -14.89 0.36 4.25
C GLY A 90 -15.59 0.83 2.97
N THR A 91 -15.74 2.14 2.85
CA THR A 91 -16.34 2.82 1.69
C THR A 91 -15.37 3.78 1.00
N GLU A 92 -14.28 4.12 1.66
CA GLU A 92 -13.31 5.09 1.16
C GLU A 92 -11.87 4.66 1.45
N ILE A 93 -11.00 4.98 0.49
CA ILE A 93 -9.55 4.85 0.59
C ILE A 93 -8.95 6.19 0.21
N ASP A 94 -8.17 6.78 1.12
CA ASP A 94 -7.41 7.99 0.86
C ASP A 94 -5.97 7.63 0.51
N VAL A 95 -5.48 8.14 -0.60
CA VAL A 95 -4.09 8.05 -1.05
C VAL A 95 -3.49 9.44 -0.98
N ILE A 96 -2.55 9.66 -0.07
CA ILE A 96 -1.95 10.97 0.17
C ILE A 96 -0.46 10.89 -0.08
N LEU A 97 -0.01 11.60 -1.11
CA LEU A 97 1.41 11.77 -1.42
C LEU A 97 1.92 13.05 -0.76
N GLN A 98 2.82 12.90 0.19
CA GLN A 98 3.60 13.96 0.79
C GLN A 98 5.06 13.85 0.34
N LYS A 99 5.88 14.85 0.63
CA LYS A 99 7.27 14.98 0.14
C LYS A 99 8.07 13.66 0.07
N ASN A 100 8.08 12.88 1.15
CA ASN A 100 8.85 11.63 1.23
C ASN A 100 8.02 10.45 1.74
N THR A 101 6.70 10.59 1.76
CA THR A 101 5.80 9.57 2.27
C THR A 101 4.58 9.42 1.38
N VAL A 102 4.09 8.18 1.31
CA VAL A 102 2.77 7.90 0.75
C VAL A 102 1.95 7.24 1.86
N LEU A 103 0.83 7.86 2.19
CA LEU A 103 -0.18 7.27 3.05
C LEU A 103 -1.27 6.63 2.19
N ILE A 104 -1.68 5.43 2.58
CA ILE A 104 -2.88 4.79 2.07
C ILE A 104 -3.73 4.43 3.29
N ALA A 105 -4.88 5.09 3.42
CA ALA A 105 -5.75 4.98 4.58
C ALA A 105 -7.15 4.52 4.16
N ASP A 106 -7.61 3.39 4.67
CA ASP A 106 -9.01 3.00 4.53
C ASP A 106 -9.84 3.42 5.75
N ASN A 107 -11.16 3.48 5.60
CA ASN A 107 -12.10 3.75 6.66
C ASN A 107 -12.86 2.50 7.14
N GLY A 108 -12.25 1.34 6.96
CA GLY A 108 -12.87 0.05 7.28
C GLY A 108 -12.75 -0.38 8.75
N VAL A 109 -12.79 -1.69 8.96
CA VAL A 109 -12.73 -2.29 10.30
C VAL A 109 -11.32 -2.31 10.90
N GLY A 110 -10.29 -1.97 10.10
CA GLY A 110 -8.90 -2.10 10.51
C GLY A 110 -8.43 -3.55 10.62
N ILE A 111 -7.25 -3.74 11.17
CA ILE A 111 -6.69 -5.06 11.49
C ILE A 111 -6.29 -5.11 12.96
N PRO A 112 -6.43 -6.26 13.64
CA PRO A 112 -5.87 -6.42 14.97
C PRO A 112 -4.34 -6.36 14.89
N LEU A 113 -3.76 -5.33 15.47
CA LEU A 113 -2.31 -5.20 15.58
C LEU A 113 -1.82 -6.03 16.78
N PRO A 114 -0.71 -6.78 16.64
CA PRO A 114 -0.23 -7.65 17.71
C PRO A 114 0.19 -6.85 18.96
N ASN A 115 0.02 -7.49 20.14
CA ASN A 115 0.46 -6.97 21.45
C ASN A 115 -0.14 -5.63 21.87
N ASN A 116 -1.38 -5.31 21.48
CA ASN A 116 -2.01 -4.01 21.74
C ASN A 116 -1.19 -2.81 21.20
N SER A 117 -0.25 -3.06 20.31
CA SER A 117 0.48 -1.99 19.63
C SER A 117 -0.45 -1.35 18.59
N LYS A 118 -0.44 -0.03 18.55
CA LYS A 118 -1.21 0.75 17.57
C LYS A 118 -0.40 1.07 16.32
N VAL A 119 0.85 0.61 16.31
CA VAL A 119 1.83 0.77 15.22
C VAL A 119 2.58 -0.53 15.04
N GLN A 120 2.74 -0.95 13.79
CA GLN A 120 3.59 -2.08 13.45
C GLN A 120 4.50 -1.72 12.28
N GLU A 121 5.79 -1.77 12.53
CA GLU A 121 6.77 -1.75 11.46
C GLU A 121 6.77 -3.10 10.72
N LEU A 122 6.61 -3.07 9.40
CA LEU A 122 6.78 -4.25 8.56
C LEU A 122 8.27 -4.55 8.38
N SER A 123 8.94 -4.86 9.49
CA SER A 123 10.35 -5.24 9.52
C SER A 123 10.50 -6.62 10.18
N GLY A 124 10.85 -7.64 9.37
CA GLY A 124 11.26 -8.94 9.91
C GLY A 124 10.16 -9.98 10.12
N GLN A 125 10.51 -11.06 10.80
CA GLN A 125 9.82 -12.35 10.85
C GLN A 125 8.47 -12.39 11.58
N GLN A 126 8.01 -11.32 12.18
CA GLN A 126 6.83 -11.33 13.08
C GLN A 126 5.46 -11.26 12.39
N LEU A 127 5.40 -10.91 11.10
CA LEU A 127 4.11 -10.85 10.37
C LEU A 127 3.56 -12.23 9.98
N GLN A 128 4.26 -13.30 10.29
CA GLN A 128 3.90 -14.63 9.79
C GLN A 128 2.68 -15.28 10.42
N LEU A 129 2.09 -14.77 11.48
CA LEU A 129 1.28 -15.66 12.32
C LEU A 129 -0.17 -15.28 12.55
N GLU A 130 -0.65 -14.06 12.36
CA GLU A 130 -1.99 -13.74 12.89
C GLU A 130 -2.99 -13.02 11.98
N ILE A 131 -2.58 -12.55 10.80
CA ILE A 131 -3.53 -11.91 9.89
C ILE A 131 -4.07 -12.95 8.90
N LYS A 132 -5.08 -13.71 9.33
CA LYS A 132 -5.80 -14.64 8.45
C LYS A 132 -6.33 -13.89 7.23
N GLY A 133 -5.78 -14.17 6.05
CA GLY A 133 -6.22 -13.63 4.76
C GLY A 133 -5.37 -12.49 4.17
N HIS A 134 -4.51 -11.83 4.94
CA HIS A 134 -3.70 -10.69 4.45
C HIS A 134 -2.23 -11.05 4.19
N GLY A 135 -1.86 -12.33 4.28
CA GLY A 135 -0.47 -12.74 4.44
C GLY A 135 0.46 -12.40 3.27
N ILE A 136 0.06 -12.64 2.04
CA ILE A 136 0.99 -12.65 0.89
C ILE A 136 1.24 -11.22 0.36
N GLY A 137 0.20 -10.42 0.23
CA GLY A 137 0.31 -9.07 -0.32
C GLY A 137 1.20 -8.14 0.52
N LEU A 138 1.04 -8.13 1.85
CA LEU A 138 1.85 -7.30 2.74
C LEU A 138 3.29 -7.83 2.88
N GLN A 139 3.50 -9.14 2.85
CA GLN A 139 4.86 -9.72 2.81
C GLN A 139 5.61 -9.30 1.54
N LEU A 140 4.91 -9.27 0.40
CA LEU A 140 5.47 -8.78 -0.84
C LEU A 140 5.83 -7.30 -0.75
N VAL A 141 4.92 -6.46 -0.24
CA VAL A 141 5.16 -5.03 -0.02
C VAL A 141 6.41 -4.83 0.83
N GLN A 142 6.54 -5.55 1.95
CA GLN A 142 7.72 -5.51 2.80
C GLN A 142 9.01 -5.84 2.04
N LYS A 143 8.99 -6.93 1.28
CA LYS A 143 10.17 -7.39 0.53
C LYS A 143 10.59 -6.39 -0.55
N LEU A 144 9.62 -5.85 -1.28
CA LEU A 144 9.86 -4.84 -2.31
C LEU A 144 10.36 -3.52 -1.71
N CYS A 145 9.73 -3.04 -0.63
CA CYS A 145 10.18 -1.85 0.09
C CYS A 145 11.63 -2.00 0.56
N LYS A 146 11.99 -3.15 1.12
CA LYS A 146 13.38 -3.43 1.52
C LYS A 146 14.35 -3.36 0.34
N GLN A 147 13.99 -3.90 -0.83
CA GLN A 147 14.81 -3.81 -2.04
C GLN A 147 14.95 -2.39 -2.56
N LEU A 148 13.90 -1.56 -2.44
CA LEU A 148 13.89 -0.16 -2.83
C LEU A 148 14.58 0.75 -1.79
N GLY A 149 14.94 0.23 -0.62
CA GLY A 149 15.44 1.01 0.51
C GLY A 149 14.34 1.85 1.17
N TRP A 150 13.10 1.48 0.99
CA TRP A 150 11.93 2.12 1.60
C TRP A 150 11.57 1.42 2.90
N ARG A 151 10.86 2.15 3.78
CA ARG A 151 10.28 1.62 5.01
C ARG A 151 8.76 1.66 4.92
N VAL A 152 8.09 0.65 5.46
CA VAL A 152 6.64 0.57 5.50
C VAL A 152 6.17 0.27 6.91
N GLU A 153 5.17 1.01 7.36
CA GLU A 153 4.55 0.89 8.69
C GLU A 153 3.03 0.81 8.56
N LEU A 154 2.43 0.06 9.47
CA LEU A 154 0.98 -0.06 9.62
C LEU A 154 0.56 0.65 10.91
N PHE A 155 -0.48 1.45 10.81
CA PHE A 155 -1.05 2.18 11.94
C PHE A 155 -2.53 1.91 12.08
N ASP A 156 -3.01 1.79 13.32
CA ASP A 156 -4.40 2.06 13.62
C ASP A 156 -4.72 3.51 13.25
N ARG A 157 -5.82 3.72 12.48
CA ARG A 157 -6.15 5.05 11.95
C ARG A 157 -6.38 6.08 13.05
N GLN A 158 -7.11 5.72 14.10
CA GLN A 158 -7.37 6.64 15.23
C GLN A 158 -6.07 7.02 15.94
N TYR A 159 -5.17 6.06 16.13
CA TYR A 159 -3.87 6.34 16.74
C TYR A 159 -3.04 7.28 15.87
N TYR A 160 -3.00 7.05 14.54
CA TYR A 160 -2.25 7.89 13.62
C TYR A 160 -2.73 9.34 13.66
N LEU A 161 -4.04 9.56 13.57
CA LEU A 161 -4.64 10.91 13.62
C LEU A 161 -4.39 11.65 14.93
N ASN A 162 -4.32 10.94 16.05
CA ASN A 162 -4.02 11.53 17.35
C ASN A 162 -2.53 11.92 17.51
N THR A 163 -1.64 11.32 16.74
CA THR A 163 -0.19 11.50 16.86
C THR A 163 0.42 12.33 15.73
N HIS A 164 -0.29 12.47 14.60
CA HIS A 164 0.15 13.18 13.40
C HIS A 164 -0.95 14.20 13.03
N GLN A 165 -0.67 15.48 13.24
CA GLN A 165 -1.66 16.57 13.03
C GLN A 165 -1.67 17.10 11.59
N ASP A 166 -0.82 16.59 10.72
CA ASP A 166 -0.57 17.12 9.37
C ASP A 166 -1.48 16.49 8.32
N VAL A 167 -2.36 15.57 8.72
CA VAL A 167 -3.25 14.83 7.80
C VAL A 167 -4.69 15.01 8.23
N ASP A 168 -5.48 15.62 7.35
CA ASP A 168 -6.92 15.78 7.55
C ASP A 168 -7.66 14.59 6.91
N LEU A 169 -8.11 13.66 7.75
CA LEU A 169 -8.90 12.50 7.36
C LEU A 169 -10.21 12.49 8.14
N ALA A 170 -11.32 12.49 7.43
CA ALA A 170 -12.65 12.66 8.00
C ALA A 170 -13.12 11.53 8.95
N MET A 171 -12.56 10.32 8.82
CA MET A 171 -13.00 9.12 9.57
C MET A 171 -11.92 8.64 10.52
N THR A 172 -12.32 8.09 11.66
CA THR A 172 -11.39 7.67 12.73
C THR A 172 -11.11 6.16 12.78
N THR A 173 -11.89 5.35 12.07
CA THR A 173 -11.71 3.88 12.03
C THR A 173 -10.96 3.46 10.78
N GLY A 174 -10.24 2.34 10.83
CA GLY A 174 -9.57 1.74 9.69
C GLY A 174 -8.08 1.51 9.90
N LEU A 175 -7.40 1.26 8.80
CA LEU A 175 -5.96 1.02 8.74
C LEU A 175 -5.28 2.13 7.92
N ILE A 176 -4.12 2.55 8.39
CA ILE A 176 -3.22 3.40 7.62
C ILE A 176 -1.93 2.63 7.34
N VAL A 177 -1.55 2.57 6.08
CA VAL A 177 -0.25 2.09 5.61
C VAL A 177 0.59 3.29 5.19
N VAL A 178 1.74 3.49 5.82
CA VAL A 178 2.67 4.57 5.50
C VAL A 178 3.90 3.98 4.85
N VAL A 179 4.21 4.43 3.64
CA VAL A 179 5.45 4.08 2.93
C VAL A 179 6.37 5.29 2.96
N TYR A 180 7.51 5.17 3.64
CA TYR A 180 8.55 6.17 3.69
C TYR A 180 9.55 5.92 2.56
N LEU A 181 9.68 6.90 1.69
CA LEU A 181 10.58 6.87 0.53
C LEU A 181 12.00 7.30 0.95
N LYS A 182 12.98 6.86 0.19
CA LYS A 182 14.37 7.25 0.40
C LYS A 182 14.74 8.48 -0.44
#